data_f43c04190215a30dd13c99aea564c12b
#
_entry.id   f43c04190215a30dd13c99aea564c12b
#
_cell.length_a   1.000
_cell.length_b   1.000
_cell.length_c   1.000
_cell.angle_alpha   90.00
_cell.angle_beta   90.00
_cell.angle_gamma   90.00
#
_symmetry.space_group_name_H-M   'P 1'
#
loop_
_entity.id
_entity.type
_entity.pdbx_description
1 polymer ?
#
loop_
_entity_poly.entity_id
_entity_poly.type
_entity_poly.pdbx_seq_one_letter_code
_entity_poly.pdbx_strand_id
1 'polypeptide(L)'
;MNKYQKKLIIIGDSGVYGWGDLEGGGWSERLRQKWLNLDGAPIIYPLGVRGDGLEKVAIRYKNEWATRGELRRKVPEGILLSIGLNDTARIGRKDGRPQLSEDAFKFGLKQLVNEIKNEVHIMVLGLTPVNEDSMPFAECLWYSNQACSKYENKIEETCLELNVPFLSFHEKMINLLSFKELLSSDGIHLNTKGHKWIYEQISEWTALKNWADLN
;
A
#
# COMPACT_ATOMS: atom_id res chain seq x y z
N MET A 1 -24.89 -16.72 17.71
CA MET A 1 -24.47 -15.31 18.01
C MET A 1 -23.62 -14.85 16.84
N ASN A 2 -24.08 -13.87 16.04
CA ASN A 2 -23.20 -13.27 15.03
C ASN A 2 -22.01 -12.61 15.74
N LYS A 3 -20.83 -13.23 15.64
CA LYS A 3 -19.58 -12.64 16.14
C LYS A 3 -19.39 -11.33 15.38
N TYR A 4 -19.20 -10.25 16.10
CA TYR A 4 -18.91 -8.95 15.47
C TYR A 4 -17.67 -9.08 14.58
N GLN A 5 -17.80 -8.77 13.30
CA GLN A 5 -16.67 -8.79 12.36
C GLN A 5 -15.91 -7.45 12.43
N LYS A 6 -14.60 -7.52 12.63
CA LYS A 6 -13.72 -6.36 12.49
C LYS A 6 -13.80 -5.79 11.07
N LYS A 7 -13.44 -4.53 10.89
CA LYS A 7 -13.36 -3.87 9.59
C LYS A 7 -11.96 -3.35 9.36
N LEU A 8 -11.46 -3.56 8.15
CA LEU A 8 -10.17 -3.08 7.68
C LEU A 8 -10.38 -2.17 6.48
N ILE A 9 -9.91 -0.94 6.53
CA ILE A 9 -9.71 -0.18 5.30
C ILE A 9 -8.29 -0.41 4.78
N ILE A 10 -8.18 -0.57 3.48
CA ILE A 10 -6.91 -0.63 2.76
C ILE A 10 -6.82 0.66 1.95
N ILE A 11 -5.95 1.58 2.35
CA ILE A 11 -5.88 2.90 1.74
C ILE A 11 -4.54 3.12 1.04
N GLY A 12 -4.58 3.68 -0.16
CA GLY A 12 -3.37 3.89 -0.95
C GLY A 12 -3.66 4.35 -2.37
N ASP A 13 -2.76 4.02 -3.27
CA ASP A 13 -2.72 4.49 -4.65
C ASP A 13 -3.29 3.48 -5.68
N SER A 14 -2.73 3.49 -6.90
CA SER A 14 -3.09 2.57 -7.98
C SER A 14 -2.82 1.11 -7.66
N GLY A 15 -1.85 0.82 -6.80
CA GLY A 15 -1.56 -0.54 -6.32
C GLY A 15 -2.70 -1.10 -5.48
N VAL A 16 -3.27 -0.29 -4.60
CA VAL A 16 -4.47 -0.64 -3.82
C VAL A 16 -5.71 -0.69 -4.70
N TYR A 17 -5.83 0.22 -5.68
CA TYR A 17 -6.91 0.19 -6.68
C TYR A 17 -6.92 -1.10 -7.50
N GLY A 18 -5.76 -1.76 -7.64
CA GLY A 18 -5.61 -2.98 -8.43
C GLY A 18 -5.33 -2.73 -9.90
N TRP A 19 -4.78 -1.57 -10.25
CA TRP A 19 -4.45 -1.23 -11.62
C TRP A 19 -3.43 -2.22 -12.22
N GLY A 20 -3.76 -2.79 -13.37
CA GLY A 20 -2.94 -3.79 -14.07
C GLY A 20 -3.36 -5.24 -13.83
N ASP A 21 -4.20 -5.53 -12.85
CA ASP A 21 -4.75 -6.88 -12.64
C ASP A 21 -6.10 -7.05 -13.36
N LEU A 22 -6.04 -7.58 -14.57
CA LEU A 22 -7.23 -7.78 -15.41
C LEU A 22 -8.13 -8.93 -14.94
N GLU A 23 -7.65 -9.81 -14.06
CA GLU A 23 -8.37 -11.02 -13.63
C GLU A 23 -8.97 -10.88 -12.24
N GLY A 24 -8.22 -10.31 -11.29
CA GLY A 24 -8.58 -10.33 -9.88
C GLY A 24 -8.85 -8.97 -9.25
N GLY A 25 -8.73 -7.88 -10.01
CA GLY A 25 -8.97 -6.53 -9.50
C GLY A 25 -7.94 -6.03 -8.49
N GLY A 26 -6.75 -6.64 -8.45
CA GLY A 26 -5.65 -6.28 -7.58
C GLY A 26 -5.55 -7.11 -6.29
N TRP A 27 -4.42 -6.98 -5.60
CA TRP A 27 -4.13 -7.72 -4.38
C TRP A 27 -5.12 -7.41 -3.24
N SER A 28 -5.58 -6.19 -3.13
CA SER A 28 -6.54 -5.75 -2.11
C SER A 28 -7.91 -6.40 -2.29
N GLU A 29 -8.38 -6.48 -3.56
CA GLU A 29 -9.63 -7.14 -3.90
C GLU A 29 -9.51 -8.68 -3.75
N ARG A 30 -8.37 -9.28 -4.11
CA ARG A 30 -8.10 -10.71 -3.89
C ARG A 30 -8.18 -11.04 -2.39
N LEU A 31 -7.61 -10.19 -1.53
CA LEU A 31 -7.69 -10.35 -0.08
C LEU A 31 -9.15 -10.21 0.40
N ARG A 32 -9.88 -9.22 -0.11
CA ARG A 32 -11.30 -9.02 0.20
C ARG A 32 -12.14 -10.24 -0.18
N GLN A 33 -11.97 -10.76 -1.40
CA GLN A 33 -12.68 -11.95 -1.88
C GLN A 33 -12.36 -13.18 -1.02
N LYS A 34 -11.09 -13.39 -0.67
CA LYS A 34 -10.66 -14.47 0.21
C LYS A 34 -11.38 -14.40 1.56
N TRP A 35 -11.42 -13.22 2.17
CA TRP A 35 -12.00 -13.05 3.50
C TRP A 35 -13.52 -13.09 3.50
N LEU A 36 -14.19 -12.69 2.42
CA LEU A 36 -15.64 -12.88 2.26
C LEU A 36 -16.07 -14.34 2.34
N ASN A 37 -15.18 -15.27 2.00
CA ASN A 37 -15.44 -16.72 2.02
C ASN A 37 -14.98 -17.39 3.33
N LEU A 38 -14.46 -16.62 4.30
CA LEU A 38 -14.03 -17.13 5.59
C LEU A 38 -14.99 -16.66 6.69
N ASP A 39 -15.56 -17.61 7.43
CA ASP A 39 -16.44 -17.28 8.54
C ASP A 39 -15.72 -16.49 9.63
N GLY A 40 -16.29 -15.38 10.04
CA GLY A 40 -15.74 -14.51 11.07
C GLY A 40 -14.57 -13.62 10.64
N ALA A 41 -14.07 -13.73 9.40
CA ALA A 41 -13.02 -12.86 8.90
C ALA A 41 -13.45 -11.38 8.82
N PRO A 42 -12.51 -10.44 8.95
CA PRO A 42 -12.81 -9.01 8.85
C PRO A 42 -13.40 -8.60 7.50
N ILE A 43 -14.23 -7.57 7.52
CA ILE A 43 -14.75 -6.90 6.32
C ILE A 43 -13.68 -5.95 5.79
N ILE A 44 -13.35 -6.05 4.50
CA ILE A 44 -12.34 -5.22 3.85
C ILE A 44 -12.98 -4.16 2.95
N TYR A 45 -12.46 -2.94 3.03
CA TYR A 45 -12.78 -1.82 2.12
C TYR A 45 -11.51 -1.37 1.39
N PRO A 46 -11.29 -1.80 0.12
CA PRO A 46 -10.21 -1.27 -0.71
C PRO A 46 -10.50 0.18 -1.12
N LEU A 47 -9.61 1.10 -0.77
CA LEU A 47 -9.75 2.54 -0.99
C LEU A 47 -8.53 3.10 -1.74
N GLY A 48 -8.18 2.47 -2.86
CA GLY A 48 -7.13 2.93 -3.74
C GLY A 48 -7.59 4.07 -4.65
N VAL A 49 -6.77 5.13 -4.77
CA VAL A 49 -6.98 6.21 -5.75
C VAL A 49 -5.70 6.38 -6.57
N ARG A 50 -5.82 6.20 -7.88
CA ARG A 50 -4.67 6.25 -8.80
C ARG A 50 -3.95 7.61 -8.74
N GLY A 51 -2.62 7.55 -8.64
CA GLY A 51 -1.77 8.73 -8.58
C GLY A 51 -1.73 9.44 -7.22
N ASP A 52 -2.33 8.86 -6.18
CA ASP A 52 -2.19 9.40 -4.83
C ASP A 52 -0.79 9.15 -4.28
N GLY A 53 -0.18 10.22 -3.78
CA GLY A 53 0.97 10.18 -2.89
C GLY A 53 0.55 10.42 -1.44
N LEU A 54 1.55 10.56 -0.58
CA LEU A 54 1.38 10.75 0.86
C LEU A 54 0.39 11.87 1.20
N GLU A 55 0.57 13.06 0.62
CA GLU A 55 -0.23 14.25 0.97
C GLU A 55 -1.73 14.05 0.66
N LYS A 56 -2.05 13.44 -0.48
CA LYS A 56 -3.44 13.19 -0.87
C LYS A 56 -4.11 12.19 0.05
N VAL A 57 -3.40 11.11 0.40
CA VAL A 57 -3.90 10.12 1.35
C VAL A 57 -4.10 10.74 2.73
N ALA A 58 -3.16 11.58 3.20
CA ALA A 58 -3.28 12.29 4.48
C ALA A 58 -4.52 13.19 4.54
N ILE A 59 -4.90 13.83 3.42
CA ILE A 59 -6.09 14.68 3.37
C ILE A 59 -7.39 13.85 3.47
N ARG A 60 -7.45 12.67 2.84
CA ARG A 60 -8.72 11.93 2.70
C ARG A 60 -8.94 10.82 3.73
N TYR A 61 -7.87 10.27 4.36
CA TYR A 61 -7.98 9.04 5.15
C TYR A 61 -9.02 9.13 6.26
N LYS A 62 -9.09 10.26 6.97
CA LYS A 62 -9.99 10.41 8.12
C LYS A 62 -11.47 10.35 7.73
N ASN A 63 -11.83 11.01 6.63
CA ASN A 63 -13.20 10.97 6.10
C ASN A 63 -13.53 9.57 5.56
N GLU A 64 -12.58 8.95 4.84
CA GLU A 64 -12.74 7.60 4.30
C GLU A 64 -12.93 6.57 5.42
N TRP A 65 -12.14 6.65 6.49
CA TRP A 65 -12.26 5.80 7.67
C TRP A 65 -13.58 6.01 8.41
N ALA A 66 -13.94 7.25 8.73
CA ALA A 66 -15.14 7.57 9.50
C ALA A 66 -16.44 7.14 8.80
N THR A 67 -16.50 7.26 7.46
CA THR A 67 -17.70 6.93 6.68
C THR A 67 -17.95 5.42 6.52
N ARG A 68 -16.96 4.54 6.81
CA ARG A 68 -17.14 3.08 6.80
C ARG A 68 -17.65 2.52 8.14
N GLY A 69 -18.07 3.41 9.03
CA GLY A 69 -18.79 3.04 10.26
C GLY A 69 -20.22 2.60 9.95
N GLU A 70 -20.45 1.29 9.82
CA GLU A 70 -21.80 0.75 9.61
C GLU A 70 -22.72 1.10 10.79
N LEU A 71 -23.98 1.44 10.48
CA LEU A 71 -25.00 1.83 11.45
C LEU A 71 -24.57 3.02 12.34
N ARG A 72 -23.63 3.84 11.89
CA ARG A 72 -23.09 5.02 12.59
C ARG A 72 -22.47 4.74 13.96
N ARG A 73 -22.12 3.49 14.27
CA ARG A 73 -21.71 3.09 15.62
C ARG A 73 -20.31 2.54 15.72
N LYS A 74 -19.69 2.07 14.63
CA LYS A 74 -18.40 1.40 14.69
C LYS A 74 -17.58 1.67 13.43
N VAL A 75 -16.65 2.60 13.53
CA VAL A 75 -15.61 2.84 12.52
C VAL A 75 -14.73 1.59 12.36
N PRO A 76 -14.02 1.43 11.24
CA PRO A 76 -13.09 0.33 11.06
C PRO A 76 -12.01 0.27 12.15
N GLU A 77 -11.67 -0.92 12.59
CA GLU A 77 -10.71 -1.18 13.66
C GLU A 77 -9.26 -1.29 13.16
N GLY A 78 -9.06 -1.26 11.85
CA GLY A 78 -7.73 -1.32 11.26
C GLY A 78 -7.60 -0.53 9.98
N ILE A 79 -6.39 -0.04 9.75
CA ILE A 79 -5.96 0.60 8.51
C ILE A 79 -4.71 -0.11 8.02
N LEU A 80 -4.73 -0.56 6.75
CA LEU A 80 -3.57 -1.02 6.01
C LEU A 80 -3.19 0.06 5.02
N LEU A 81 -2.04 0.71 5.24
CA LEU A 81 -1.56 1.83 4.44
C LEU A 81 -0.55 1.34 3.40
N SER A 82 -0.73 1.73 2.13
CA SER A 82 0.17 1.42 1.01
C SER A 82 0.35 2.64 0.13
N ILE A 83 1.42 3.41 0.35
CA ILE A 83 1.73 4.67 -0.34
C ILE A 83 3.23 4.87 -0.48
N GLY A 84 3.63 5.79 -1.33
CA GLY A 84 5.00 6.27 -1.45
C GLY A 84 5.59 6.11 -2.84
N LEU A 85 5.12 5.17 -3.65
CA LEU A 85 5.68 4.97 -5.00
C LEU A 85 5.54 6.24 -5.84
N ASN A 86 4.38 6.89 -5.85
CA ASN A 86 4.17 8.13 -6.58
C ASN A 86 5.06 9.28 -6.09
N ASP A 87 5.35 9.32 -4.79
CA ASP A 87 6.20 10.36 -4.19
C ASP A 87 7.65 10.27 -4.67
N THR A 88 8.13 9.06 -5.08
CA THR A 88 9.50 8.83 -5.57
C THR A 88 9.73 9.42 -6.96
N ALA A 89 8.68 9.59 -7.78
CA ALA A 89 8.78 9.95 -9.19
C ALA A 89 9.45 11.31 -9.39
N ARG A 90 10.46 11.35 -10.26
CA ARG A 90 11.13 12.60 -10.66
C ARG A 90 10.40 13.21 -11.86
N ILE A 91 10.24 14.53 -11.84
CA ILE A 91 9.43 15.27 -12.81
C ILE A 91 10.30 15.74 -13.96
N GLY A 92 9.83 15.49 -15.19
CA GLY A 92 10.37 16.00 -16.44
C GLY A 92 11.61 15.27 -16.94
N ARG A 93 12.52 14.89 -16.06
CA ARG A 93 13.80 14.25 -16.43
C ARG A 93 14.31 13.34 -15.32
N LYS A 94 15.20 12.41 -15.66
CA LYS A 94 15.76 11.39 -14.76
C LYS A 94 16.42 11.98 -13.51
N ASP A 95 17.04 13.15 -13.60
CA ASP A 95 17.66 13.90 -12.52
C ASP A 95 16.80 15.07 -12.00
N GLY A 96 15.53 15.12 -12.39
CA GLY A 96 14.57 16.12 -11.93
C GLY A 96 14.27 16.03 -10.43
N ARG A 97 13.55 17.01 -9.88
CA ARG A 97 13.08 16.94 -8.49
C ARG A 97 12.07 15.81 -8.31
N PRO A 98 12.06 15.11 -7.17
CA PRO A 98 10.99 14.15 -6.86
C PRO A 98 9.65 14.88 -6.65
N GLN A 99 8.54 14.18 -6.78
CA GLN A 99 7.21 14.75 -6.47
C GLN A 99 7.15 15.23 -5.03
N LEU A 100 7.66 14.44 -4.09
CA LEU A 100 7.86 14.84 -2.70
C LEU A 100 9.31 14.49 -2.30
N SER A 101 10.04 15.39 -1.64
CA SER A 101 11.40 15.10 -1.22
C SER A 101 11.45 14.03 -0.12
N GLU A 102 12.57 13.30 -0.01
CA GLU A 102 12.77 12.24 0.99
C GLU A 102 12.49 12.73 2.43
N ASP A 103 12.95 13.93 2.77
CA ASP A 103 12.76 14.52 4.10
C ASP A 103 11.30 14.93 4.35
N ALA A 104 10.65 15.56 3.37
CA ALA A 104 9.24 15.92 3.45
C ALA A 104 8.36 14.66 3.52
N PHE A 105 8.71 13.61 2.74
CA PHE A 105 8.04 12.33 2.79
C PHE A 105 8.15 11.69 4.18
N LYS A 106 9.37 11.56 4.73
CA LYS A 106 9.58 10.99 6.07
C LYS A 106 8.80 11.76 7.14
N PHE A 107 8.89 13.11 7.10
CA PHE A 107 8.20 13.96 8.06
C PHE A 107 6.68 13.79 7.98
N GLY A 108 6.09 13.91 6.79
CA GLY A 108 4.64 13.78 6.60
C GLY A 108 4.14 12.37 6.90
N LEU A 109 4.91 11.34 6.53
CA LEU A 109 4.57 9.94 6.84
C LEU A 109 4.54 9.72 8.36
N LYS A 110 5.54 10.24 9.09
CA LYS A 110 5.57 10.13 10.55
C LYS A 110 4.37 10.79 11.20
N GLN A 111 3.96 11.97 10.70
CA GLN A 111 2.75 12.65 11.18
C GLN A 111 1.50 11.81 10.91
N LEU A 112 1.31 11.35 9.66
CA LEU A 112 0.16 10.56 9.26
C LEU A 112 0.05 9.26 10.06
N VAL A 113 1.15 8.48 10.14
CA VAL A 113 1.16 7.19 10.85
C VAL A 113 0.90 7.39 12.34
N ASN A 114 1.48 8.42 12.95
CA ASN A 114 1.25 8.72 14.36
C ASN A 114 -0.19 9.17 14.64
N GLU A 115 -0.78 9.99 13.76
CA GLU A 115 -2.19 10.40 13.88
C GLU A 115 -3.12 9.18 13.79
N ILE A 116 -2.94 8.33 12.77
CA ILE A 116 -3.74 7.11 12.61
C ILE A 116 -3.57 6.18 13.82
N LYS A 117 -2.33 5.94 14.26
CA LYS A 117 -2.02 5.04 15.38
C LYS A 117 -2.71 5.44 16.68
N ASN A 118 -2.89 6.73 16.90
CA ASN A 118 -3.59 7.24 18.11
C ASN A 118 -5.10 6.99 18.08
N GLU A 119 -5.66 6.71 16.89
CA GLU A 119 -7.11 6.50 16.69
C GLU A 119 -7.45 5.03 16.47
N VAL A 120 -6.61 4.30 15.71
CA VAL A 120 -6.91 2.96 15.23
C VAL A 120 -5.65 2.14 14.98
N HIS A 121 -5.76 0.82 14.97
CA HIS A 121 -4.63 -0.05 14.60
C HIS A 121 -4.20 0.22 13.16
N ILE A 122 -2.90 0.44 12.95
CA ILE A 122 -2.31 0.67 11.63
C ILE A 122 -1.25 -0.38 11.33
N MET A 123 -1.21 -0.80 10.08
CA MET A 123 -0.17 -1.61 9.46
C MET A 123 0.26 -0.92 8.16
N VAL A 124 1.54 -1.04 7.80
CA VAL A 124 2.09 -0.33 6.64
C VAL A 124 2.79 -1.30 5.70
N LEU A 125 2.58 -1.11 4.39
CA LEU A 125 3.23 -1.88 3.34
C LEU A 125 4.37 -1.09 2.71
N GLY A 126 5.41 -1.80 2.29
CA GLY A 126 6.53 -1.28 1.53
C GLY A 126 6.20 -1.02 0.06
N LEU A 127 7.22 -0.65 -0.70
CA LEU A 127 7.12 -0.31 -2.11
C LEU A 127 7.50 -1.50 -2.99
N THR A 128 7.04 -1.50 -4.23
CA THR A 128 7.48 -2.44 -5.27
C THR A 128 8.62 -1.84 -6.09
N PRO A 129 9.51 -2.66 -6.65
CA PRO A 129 10.48 -2.19 -7.63
C PRO A 129 9.80 -1.81 -8.94
N VAL A 130 10.54 -1.10 -9.79
CA VAL A 130 10.09 -0.63 -11.11
C VAL A 130 11.01 -1.16 -12.21
N ASN A 131 10.49 -1.26 -13.43
CA ASN A 131 11.31 -1.51 -14.61
C ASN A 131 11.80 -0.18 -15.19
N GLU A 132 13.04 0.19 -14.89
CA GLU A 132 13.63 1.46 -15.34
C GLU A 132 13.78 1.57 -16.86
N ASP A 133 13.77 0.42 -17.58
CA ASP A 133 13.84 0.43 -19.05
C ASP A 133 12.57 0.98 -19.70
N SER A 134 11.46 1.02 -18.94
CA SER A 134 10.17 1.56 -19.42
C SER A 134 9.99 3.06 -19.13
N MET A 135 11.01 3.71 -18.56
CA MET A 135 10.91 5.15 -18.24
C MET A 135 11.22 6.03 -19.45
N PRO A 136 10.58 7.25 -19.57
CA PRO A 136 9.67 7.85 -18.61
C PRO A 136 8.23 7.30 -18.66
N PHE A 137 7.59 7.19 -17.50
CA PHE A 137 6.15 6.93 -17.44
C PHE A 137 5.36 8.21 -17.78
N ALA A 138 4.29 8.05 -18.54
CA ALA A 138 3.43 9.18 -18.98
C ALA A 138 4.23 10.36 -19.53
N GLU A 139 5.30 10.06 -20.29
CA GLU A 139 6.18 11.00 -20.99
C GLU A 139 6.99 11.96 -20.09
N CYS A 140 6.75 11.99 -18.78
CA CYS A 140 7.37 12.99 -17.91
C CYS A 140 7.78 12.50 -16.50
N LEU A 141 7.41 11.30 -16.09
CA LEU A 141 7.73 10.80 -14.75
C LEU A 141 8.81 9.72 -14.80
N TRP A 142 9.87 9.91 -14.01
CA TRP A 142 11.01 9.02 -13.94
C TRP A 142 11.06 8.34 -12.58
N TYR A 143 10.82 7.05 -12.56
CA TYR A 143 10.97 6.20 -11.38
C TYR A 143 12.31 5.47 -11.43
N SER A 144 12.88 5.15 -10.26
CA SER A 144 14.09 4.35 -10.16
C SER A 144 14.06 3.44 -8.93
N ASN A 145 14.69 2.27 -9.03
CA ASN A 145 14.79 1.34 -7.91
C ASN A 145 15.60 1.92 -6.75
N GLN A 146 16.58 2.77 -7.05
CA GLN A 146 17.29 3.50 -6.01
C GLN A 146 16.36 4.42 -5.20
N ALA A 147 15.45 5.15 -5.86
CA ALA A 147 14.48 5.99 -5.17
C ALA A 147 13.48 5.14 -4.39
N CYS A 148 12.93 4.07 -4.99
CA CYS A 148 12.00 3.15 -4.33
C CYS A 148 12.61 2.58 -3.04
N SER A 149 13.84 2.08 -3.09
CA SER A 149 14.59 1.57 -1.93
C SER A 149 14.76 2.64 -0.84
N LYS A 150 15.15 3.85 -1.20
CA LYS A 150 15.34 4.95 -0.22
C LYS A 150 14.02 5.32 0.48
N TYR A 151 12.93 5.44 -0.27
CA TYR A 151 11.63 5.77 0.33
C TYR A 151 11.08 4.61 1.15
N GLU A 152 11.26 3.35 0.72
CA GLU A 152 10.90 2.20 1.55
C GLU A 152 11.68 2.19 2.86
N ASN A 153 12.98 2.51 2.86
CA ASN A 153 13.75 2.65 4.09
C ASN A 153 13.18 3.74 5.01
N LYS A 154 12.67 4.87 4.46
CA LYS A 154 12.00 5.91 5.27
C LYS A 154 10.68 5.41 5.86
N ILE A 155 9.96 4.55 5.15
CA ILE A 155 8.75 3.90 5.67
C ILE A 155 9.13 2.96 6.82
N GLU A 156 10.13 2.10 6.63
CA GLU A 156 10.61 1.15 7.62
C GLU A 156 11.11 1.85 8.90
N GLU A 157 12.01 2.85 8.74
CA GLU A 157 12.50 3.68 9.85
C GLU A 157 11.33 4.30 10.65
N THR A 158 10.34 4.86 9.96
CA THR A 158 9.17 5.46 10.59
C THR A 158 8.32 4.44 11.34
N CYS A 159 8.10 3.28 10.74
CA CYS A 159 7.34 2.21 11.38
C CYS A 159 8.06 1.64 12.60
N LEU A 160 9.39 1.49 12.53
CA LEU A 160 10.21 1.06 13.66
C LEU A 160 10.18 2.08 14.81
N GLU A 161 10.38 3.38 14.51
CA GLU A 161 10.32 4.46 15.50
C GLU A 161 8.96 4.53 16.21
N LEU A 162 7.88 4.25 15.48
CA LEU A 162 6.51 4.32 16.00
C LEU A 162 5.98 2.97 16.49
N ASN A 163 6.77 1.90 16.43
CA ASN A 163 6.34 0.53 16.76
C ASN A 163 5.05 0.14 16.02
N VAL A 164 5.07 0.27 14.68
CA VAL A 164 3.99 -0.08 13.76
C VAL A 164 4.42 -1.26 12.91
N PRO A 165 3.57 -2.29 12.72
CA PRO A 165 3.89 -3.40 11.83
C PRO A 165 4.16 -2.93 10.39
N PHE A 166 5.26 -3.41 9.80
CA PHE A 166 5.68 -3.09 8.44
C PHE A 166 5.98 -4.37 7.65
N LEU A 167 5.56 -4.41 6.39
CA LEU A 167 5.87 -5.49 5.46
C LEU A 167 6.61 -4.93 4.24
N SER A 168 7.91 -5.22 4.15
CA SER A 168 8.77 -4.81 3.04
C SER A 168 8.52 -5.66 1.79
N PHE A 169 8.57 -5.03 0.61
CA PHE A 169 8.46 -5.70 -0.68
C PHE A 169 9.63 -5.46 -1.61
N HIS A 170 10.24 -4.26 -1.60
CA HIS A 170 11.22 -3.86 -2.62
C HIS A 170 12.38 -4.86 -2.72
N GLU A 171 13.08 -5.11 -1.61
CA GLU A 171 14.24 -6.00 -1.61
C GLU A 171 13.85 -7.43 -1.98
N LYS A 172 12.74 -7.93 -1.45
CA LYS A 172 12.26 -9.28 -1.75
C LYS A 172 11.94 -9.47 -3.24
N MET A 173 11.26 -8.48 -3.83
CA MET A 173 10.77 -8.57 -5.19
C MET A 173 11.89 -8.33 -6.22
N ILE A 174 12.77 -7.33 -5.99
CA ILE A 174 13.85 -7.01 -6.95
C ILE A 174 14.88 -8.14 -7.08
N ASN A 175 15.05 -8.94 -6.04
CA ASN A 175 15.93 -10.11 -6.03
C ASN A 175 15.34 -11.36 -6.71
N LEU A 176 14.09 -11.31 -7.15
CA LEU A 176 13.52 -12.37 -7.99
C LEU A 176 14.13 -12.29 -9.40
N LEU A 177 14.58 -13.42 -9.94
CA LEU A 177 15.20 -13.48 -11.27
C LEU A 177 14.30 -12.90 -12.38
N SER A 178 13.00 -12.96 -12.18
CA SER A 178 12.00 -12.52 -13.17
C SER A 178 11.08 -11.41 -12.63
N PHE A 179 11.57 -10.54 -11.72
CA PHE A 179 10.70 -9.51 -11.13
C PHE A 179 10.01 -8.62 -12.18
N LYS A 180 10.68 -8.36 -13.33
CA LYS A 180 10.09 -7.58 -14.43
C LYS A 180 8.83 -8.22 -15.02
N GLU A 181 8.71 -9.56 -14.95
CA GLU A 181 7.50 -10.28 -15.39
C GLU A 181 6.29 -10.07 -14.46
N LEU A 182 6.50 -9.52 -13.28
CA LEU A 182 5.45 -9.16 -12.32
C LEU A 182 4.89 -7.76 -12.58
N LEU A 183 5.51 -7.00 -13.49
CA LEU A 183 5.11 -5.64 -13.83
C LEU A 183 4.32 -5.59 -15.14
N SER A 184 3.46 -4.61 -15.26
CA SER A 184 2.80 -4.24 -16.51
C SER A 184 3.80 -3.59 -17.49
N SER A 185 3.41 -3.45 -18.74
CA SER A 185 4.25 -2.85 -19.80
C SER A 185 4.70 -1.42 -19.51
N ASP A 186 3.99 -0.71 -18.64
CA ASP A 186 4.35 0.65 -18.21
C ASP A 186 5.54 0.70 -17.23
N GLY A 187 5.94 -0.47 -16.69
CA GLY A 187 7.11 -0.63 -15.85
C GLY A 187 6.96 -0.21 -14.39
N ILE A 188 5.80 0.29 -13.98
CA ILE A 188 5.55 0.71 -12.58
C ILE A 188 4.41 -0.05 -11.91
N HIS A 189 3.35 -0.36 -12.65
CA HIS A 189 2.23 -1.08 -12.09
C HIS A 189 2.48 -2.60 -12.12
N LEU A 190 1.95 -3.27 -11.11
CA LEU A 190 1.91 -4.73 -11.10
C LEU A 190 0.93 -5.23 -12.17
N ASN A 191 1.24 -6.35 -12.80
CA ASN A 191 0.28 -7.11 -13.59
C ASN A 191 -0.43 -8.16 -12.73
N THR A 192 -1.26 -9.00 -13.31
CA THR A 192 -1.99 -10.07 -12.60
C THR A 192 -1.08 -10.95 -11.76
N LYS A 193 0.11 -11.34 -12.27
CA LYS A 193 1.08 -12.18 -11.52
C LYS A 193 1.66 -11.39 -10.34
N GLY A 194 2.01 -10.12 -10.54
CA GLY A 194 2.55 -9.27 -9.50
C GLY A 194 1.55 -9.01 -8.39
N HIS A 195 0.30 -8.72 -8.74
CA HIS A 195 -0.76 -8.57 -7.74
C HIS A 195 -1.02 -9.86 -6.96
N LYS A 196 -0.96 -11.01 -7.62
CA LYS A 196 -1.05 -12.31 -6.94
C LYS A 196 0.11 -12.52 -5.98
N TRP A 197 1.33 -12.20 -6.37
CA TRP A 197 2.50 -12.30 -5.51
C TRP A 197 2.37 -11.44 -4.26
N ILE A 198 1.98 -10.15 -4.39
CA ILE A 198 1.72 -9.26 -3.25
C ILE A 198 0.62 -9.82 -2.34
N TYR A 199 -0.49 -10.30 -2.92
CA TYR A 199 -1.57 -10.93 -2.18
C TYR A 199 -1.07 -12.11 -1.33
N GLU A 200 -0.23 -12.98 -1.89
CA GLU A 200 0.35 -14.14 -1.19
C GLU A 200 1.22 -13.67 0.00
N GLN A 201 2.07 -12.66 -0.20
CA GLN A 201 2.91 -12.12 0.89
C GLN A 201 2.05 -11.54 2.02
N ILE A 202 1.02 -10.76 1.70
CA ILE A 202 0.12 -10.14 2.68
C ILE A 202 -0.71 -11.20 3.41
N SER A 203 -1.20 -12.21 2.70
CA SER A 203 -2.03 -13.28 3.28
C SER A 203 -1.28 -14.10 4.32
N GLU A 204 0.04 -14.25 4.17
CA GLU A 204 0.90 -14.98 5.11
C GLU A 204 1.51 -14.08 6.19
N TRP A 205 1.28 -12.78 6.14
CA TRP A 205 1.87 -11.86 7.10
C TRP A 205 1.28 -12.01 8.50
N THR A 206 2.12 -12.43 9.44
CA THR A 206 1.73 -12.71 10.83
C THR A 206 1.03 -11.54 11.51
N ALA A 207 1.49 -10.30 11.28
CA ALA A 207 0.86 -9.12 11.90
C ALA A 207 -0.59 -8.94 11.45
N LEU A 208 -0.88 -9.16 10.17
CA LEU A 208 -2.24 -9.08 9.64
C LEU A 208 -3.11 -10.23 10.15
N LYS A 209 -2.59 -11.48 10.13
CA LYS A 209 -3.30 -12.66 10.66
C LYS A 209 -3.66 -12.49 12.14
N ASN A 210 -2.71 -12.05 12.96
CA ASN A 210 -2.93 -11.81 14.39
C ASN A 210 -3.99 -10.73 14.62
N TRP A 211 -3.91 -9.61 13.87
CA TRP A 211 -4.92 -8.57 13.97
C TRP A 211 -6.32 -9.06 13.56
N ALA A 212 -6.38 -9.89 12.54
CA ALA A 212 -7.63 -10.44 12.00
C ALA A 212 -8.22 -11.59 12.82
N ASP A 213 -7.50 -12.11 13.83
CA ASP A 213 -7.82 -13.36 14.57
C ASP A 213 -7.91 -14.59 13.63
N LEU A 214 -7.12 -14.60 12.56
CA LEU A 214 -7.02 -15.69 11.58
C LEU A 214 -5.69 -16.45 11.82
N ASN A 215 -5.73 -17.51 12.59
CA ASN A 215 -4.59 -18.42 12.83
C ASN A 215 -4.63 -19.63 11.90
#